data_9277388d9896566a1b4884237f4fe4cd
#
_entry.id   9277388d9896566a1b4884237f4fe4cd
#
_cell.length_a   1.000
_cell.length_b   1.000
_cell.length_c   1.000
_cell.angle_alpha   90.00
_cell.angle_beta   90.00
_cell.angle_gamma   90.00
#
_symmetry.space_group_name_H-M   'P 1'
#
loop_
_entity.id
_entity.type
_entity.pdbx_description
1 polymer ?
#
loop_
_entity_poly.entity_id
_entity_poly.type
_entity_poly.pdbx_seq_one_letter_code
_entity_poly.pdbx_strand_id
1 'polypeptide(L)'
;DEFPQIARTETARAIYLIDVDTCELVYMNKSAKDMLQLAYEDDSYCGKKCYTVLQGLSSKCSFCRNNLLTTEHMFVEEIYQPLVQRYLQVKSILFNYMGHRLRLEILYNFKEEELEQQKKYLDQKLEQIRWIDNLTGLYNREKYSSLLKDIETKKIRQIGIVDMDINGLRNINATKGYQSGDRIPVSYTHLR
;
A
#
# COMPACT_ATOMS: atom_id res chain seq x y z
N ASP A 1 -28.62 -8.58 -2.27
CA ASP A 1 -27.88 -8.43 -0.97
C ASP A 1 -26.39 -8.21 -1.24
N GLU A 2 -26.07 -7.17 -2.00
CA GLU A 2 -24.67 -6.80 -2.25
C GLU A 2 -24.30 -5.62 -1.34
N PHE A 3 -23.97 -5.94 -0.11
CA PHE A 3 -23.11 -5.06 0.71
C PHE A 3 -21.83 -4.79 -0.09
N PRO A 4 -21.33 -3.56 -0.13
CA PRO A 4 -20.09 -3.26 -0.86
C PRO A 4 -18.99 -4.25 -0.47
N GLN A 5 -18.46 -4.99 -1.44
CA GLN A 5 -17.42 -6.02 -1.21
C GLN A 5 -16.20 -5.47 -0.47
N ILE A 6 -15.95 -4.16 -0.56
CA ILE A 6 -14.89 -3.44 0.15
C ILE A 6 -15.00 -3.60 1.68
N ALA A 7 -16.22 -3.70 2.23
CA ALA A 7 -16.41 -3.85 3.66
C ALA A 7 -16.13 -5.28 4.17
N ARG A 8 -16.12 -6.28 3.28
CA ARG A 8 -15.92 -7.70 3.63
C ARG A 8 -14.49 -8.20 3.49
N THR A 9 -13.58 -7.40 2.91
CA THR A 9 -12.18 -7.79 2.79
C THR A 9 -11.53 -7.78 4.18
N GLU A 10 -10.85 -8.86 4.55
CA GLU A 10 -9.96 -8.92 5.71
C GLU A 10 -8.76 -7.99 5.46
N THR A 11 -8.99 -6.70 5.67
CA THR A 11 -7.92 -5.70 5.60
C THR A 11 -7.41 -5.46 7.02
N ALA A 12 -6.12 -5.18 7.15
CA ALA A 12 -5.52 -4.72 8.41
C ALA A 12 -6.09 -3.38 8.90
N ARG A 13 -6.98 -2.75 8.12
CA ARG A 13 -7.59 -1.44 8.38
C ARG A 13 -8.94 -1.58 9.04
N ALA A 14 -9.20 -0.77 10.05
CA ALA A 14 -10.51 -0.70 10.67
C ALA A 14 -11.50 0.01 9.74
N ILE A 15 -12.64 -0.63 9.47
CA ILE A 15 -13.70 -0.13 8.59
C ILE A 15 -15.02 -0.21 9.34
N TYR A 16 -15.80 0.88 9.28
CA TYR A 16 -17.18 0.87 9.77
C TYR A 16 -18.11 1.74 8.91
N LEU A 17 -19.40 1.42 9.00
CA LEU A 17 -20.47 2.14 8.33
C LEU A 17 -21.38 2.77 9.36
N ILE A 18 -21.79 4.01 9.08
CA ILE A 18 -22.67 4.80 9.94
C ILE A 18 -23.80 5.35 9.08
N ASP A 19 -25.03 5.20 9.54
CA ASP A 19 -26.16 5.95 9.00
C ASP A 19 -26.04 7.41 9.49
N VAL A 20 -25.91 8.36 8.57
CA VAL A 20 -25.62 9.76 8.92
C VAL A 20 -26.84 10.50 9.47
N ASP A 21 -28.04 10.05 9.15
CA ASP A 21 -29.28 10.68 9.55
C ASP A 21 -29.65 10.27 10.99
N THR A 22 -29.44 8.99 11.33
CA THR A 22 -29.68 8.48 12.69
C THR A 22 -28.44 8.49 13.57
N CYS A 23 -27.24 8.65 13.01
CA CYS A 23 -25.94 8.48 13.67
C CYS A 23 -25.74 7.05 14.24
N GLU A 24 -26.36 6.04 13.66
CA GLU A 24 -26.26 4.67 14.12
C GLU A 24 -25.18 3.90 13.36
N LEU A 25 -24.46 3.03 14.09
CA LEU A 25 -23.53 2.09 13.49
C LEU A 25 -24.31 0.98 12.80
N VAL A 26 -23.96 0.73 11.55
CA VAL A 26 -24.59 -0.28 10.70
C VAL A 26 -23.68 -1.52 10.54
N TYR A 27 -22.35 -1.29 10.47
CA TYR A 27 -21.39 -2.35 10.24
C TYR A 27 -20.01 -2.01 10.81
N MET A 28 -19.29 -3.03 11.25
CA MET A 28 -17.86 -2.99 11.57
C MET A 28 -17.18 -4.25 11.03
N ASN A 29 -15.98 -4.09 10.43
CA ASN A 29 -15.15 -5.23 10.09
C ASN A 29 -14.40 -5.75 11.34
N LYS A 30 -13.71 -6.90 11.19
CA LYS A 30 -12.92 -7.51 12.27
C LYS A 30 -11.92 -6.53 12.90
N SER A 31 -11.14 -5.81 12.08
CA SER A 31 -10.14 -4.85 12.58
C SER A 31 -10.76 -3.70 13.37
N ALA A 32 -11.96 -3.24 13.01
CA ALA A 32 -12.68 -2.24 13.79
C ALA A 32 -13.17 -2.80 15.14
N LYS A 33 -13.65 -4.02 15.16
CA LYS A 33 -14.04 -4.72 16.40
C LYS A 33 -12.83 -4.95 17.31
N ASP A 34 -11.72 -5.43 16.76
CA ASP A 34 -10.46 -5.63 17.50
C ASP A 34 -9.96 -4.32 18.12
N MET A 35 -10.03 -3.22 17.37
CA MET A 35 -9.66 -1.89 17.86
C MET A 35 -10.50 -1.45 19.06
N LEU A 36 -11.78 -1.82 19.11
CA LEU A 36 -12.72 -1.51 20.20
C LEU A 36 -12.77 -2.62 21.26
N GLN A 37 -11.93 -3.65 21.16
CA GLN A 37 -11.90 -4.81 22.05
C GLN A 37 -13.23 -5.58 22.11
N LEU A 38 -13.97 -5.60 21.00
CA LEU A 38 -15.20 -6.37 20.84
C LEU A 38 -14.88 -7.77 20.31
N ALA A 39 -15.64 -8.78 20.75
CA ALA A 39 -15.55 -10.12 20.18
C ALA A 39 -15.97 -10.09 18.69
N TYR A 40 -15.43 -11.00 17.89
CA TYR A 40 -15.70 -11.06 16.44
C TYR A 40 -17.20 -11.26 16.15
N GLU A 41 -17.87 -12.09 16.94
CA GLU A 41 -19.32 -12.38 16.82
C GLU A 41 -20.20 -11.32 17.51
N ASP A 42 -19.58 -10.31 18.17
CA ASP A 42 -20.35 -9.27 18.87
C ASP A 42 -20.85 -8.22 17.88
N ASP A 43 -22.13 -8.25 17.57
CA ASP A 43 -22.83 -7.25 16.77
C ASP A 43 -23.69 -6.31 17.63
N SER A 44 -23.47 -6.28 18.94
CA SER A 44 -24.22 -5.44 19.89
C SER A 44 -24.05 -3.92 19.63
N TYR A 45 -23.08 -3.54 18.83
CA TYR A 45 -22.86 -2.17 18.38
C TYR A 45 -23.88 -1.70 17.33
N CYS A 46 -24.44 -2.64 16.55
CA CYS A 46 -25.38 -2.34 15.48
C CYS A 46 -26.63 -1.60 16.04
N GLY A 47 -27.01 -0.52 15.38
CA GLY A 47 -28.10 0.36 15.84
C GLY A 47 -27.74 1.27 17.02
N LYS A 48 -26.57 1.13 17.64
CA LYS A 48 -26.11 2.08 18.67
C LYS A 48 -25.52 3.34 18.04
N LYS A 49 -25.57 4.42 18.77
CA LYS A 49 -25.07 5.72 18.30
C LYS A 49 -23.54 5.70 18.17
N CYS A 50 -23.04 6.12 17.02
CA CYS A 50 -21.61 6.14 16.71
C CYS A 50 -20.80 6.94 17.74
N TYR A 51 -21.31 8.08 18.19
CA TYR A 51 -20.65 8.91 19.20
C TYR A 51 -20.53 8.22 20.56
N THR A 52 -21.47 7.33 20.91
CA THR A 52 -21.38 6.56 22.16
C THR A 52 -20.37 5.43 22.04
N VAL A 53 -20.44 4.65 20.95
CA VAL A 53 -19.58 3.46 20.78
C VAL A 53 -18.15 3.83 20.42
N LEU A 54 -17.96 4.81 19.50
CA LEU A 54 -16.64 5.16 18.99
C LEU A 54 -15.91 6.23 19.81
N GLN A 55 -16.66 7.11 20.50
CA GLN A 55 -16.08 8.27 21.18
C GLN A 55 -16.35 8.27 22.70
N GLY A 56 -17.20 7.36 23.19
CA GLY A 56 -17.60 7.33 24.60
C GLY A 56 -18.46 8.54 25.02
N LEU A 57 -19.10 9.23 24.07
CA LEU A 57 -19.90 10.43 24.34
C LEU A 57 -21.36 10.09 24.55
N SER A 58 -22.05 10.90 25.39
CA SER A 58 -23.50 10.80 25.63
C SER A 58 -24.36 11.57 24.61
N SER A 59 -23.72 12.43 23.80
CA SER A 59 -24.39 13.25 22.79
C SER A 59 -23.56 13.35 21.52
N LYS A 60 -24.17 13.84 20.44
CA LYS A 60 -23.50 14.00 19.13
C LYS A 60 -22.21 14.83 19.27
N CYS A 61 -21.14 14.38 18.62
CA CYS A 61 -19.84 15.05 18.65
C CYS A 61 -19.94 16.48 18.15
N SER A 62 -19.33 17.44 18.85
CA SER A 62 -19.21 18.83 18.38
C SER A 62 -18.37 18.96 17.10
N PHE A 63 -17.48 18.00 16.86
CA PHE A 63 -16.62 17.89 15.68
C PHE A 63 -17.18 16.96 14.59
N CYS A 64 -18.48 16.61 14.65
CA CYS A 64 -19.09 15.70 13.67
C CYS A 64 -19.05 16.30 12.26
N ARG A 65 -18.50 15.53 11.31
CA ARG A 65 -18.29 15.95 9.92
C ARG A 65 -19.42 15.56 8.97
N ASN A 66 -20.50 14.96 9.43
CA ASN A 66 -21.61 14.50 8.57
C ASN A 66 -22.12 15.58 7.60
N ASN A 67 -22.06 16.85 7.99
CA ASN A 67 -22.51 17.97 7.15
C ASN A 67 -21.49 18.40 6.09
N LEU A 68 -20.23 17.90 6.17
CA LEU A 68 -19.14 18.23 5.23
C LEU A 68 -18.94 17.14 4.18
N LEU A 69 -19.56 15.97 4.36
CA LEU A 69 -19.37 14.83 3.48
C LEU A 69 -20.23 14.96 2.24
N THR A 70 -19.65 14.59 1.12
CA THR A 70 -20.31 14.50 -0.20
C THR A 70 -20.17 13.11 -0.77
N THR A 71 -20.96 12.78 -1.79
CA THR A 71 -20.85 11.54 -2.54
C THR A 71 -19.75 11.56 -3.61
N GLU A 72 -19.21 12.74 -3.90
CA GLU A 72 -18.26 12.95 -5.00
C GLU A 72 -16.81 12.88 -4.54
N HIS A 73 -16.54 13.28 -3.28
CA HIS A 73 -15.18 13.42 -2.77
C HIS A 73 -15.00 12.70 -1.44
N MET A 74 -13.87 11.99 -1.36
CA MET A 74 -13.43 11.39 -0.10
C MET A 74 -12.89 12.49 0.81
N PHE A 75 -13.40 12.57 2.02
CA PHE A 75 -12.91 13.47 3.06
C PHE A 75 -11.83 12.77 3.87
N VAL A 76 -10.69 13.44 4.08
CA VAL A 76 -9.54 12.90 4.81
C VAL A 76 -9.20 13.85 5.95
N GLU A 77 -9.15 13.32 7.17
CA GLU A 77 -8.76 14.10 8.35
C GLU A 77 -7.94 13.24 9.34
N GLU A 78 -7.24 13.92 10.23
CA GLU A 78 -6.61 13.29 11.38
C GLU A 78 -7.46 13.54 12.62
N ILE A 79 -7.81 12.47 13.32
CA ILE A 79 -8.56 12.56 14.56
C ILE A 79 -7.83 11.90 15.71
N TYR A 80 -7.95 12.46 16.91
CA TYR A 80 -7.56 11.75 18.12
C TYR A 80 -8.68 10.79 18.50
N GLN A 81 -8.35 9.50 18.57
CA GLN A 81 -9.32 8.47 18.97
C GLN A 81 -9.10 8.11 20.44
N PRO A 82 -10.02 8.52 21.35
CA PRO A 82 -9.84 8.38 22.79
C PRO A 82 -9.71 6.92 23.25
N LEU A 83 -10.45 6.00 22.63
CA LEU A 83 -10.50 4.60 23.04
C LEU A 83 -9.16 3.87 22.80
N VAL A 84 -8.42 4.28 21.77
CA VAL A 84 -7.10 3.72 21.45
C VAL A 84 -5.95 4.68 21.81
N GLN A 85 -6.27 5.84 22.35
CA GLN A 85 -5.31 6.87 22.82
C GLN A 85 -4.25 7.27 21.78
N ARG A 86 -4.66 7.41 20.51
CA ARG A 86 -3.74 7.77 19.40
C ARG A 86 -4.44 8.59 18.32
N TYR A 87 -3.64 9.29 17.52
CA TYR A 87 -4.11 9.92 16.30
C TYR A 87 -4.23 8.88 15.19
N LEU A 88 -5.34 8.92 14.47
CA LEU A 88 -5.62 8.09 13.31
C LEU A 88 -5.97 8.98 12.12
N GLN A 89 -5.51 8.62 10.94
CA GLN A 89 -6.02 9.18 9.71
C GLN A 89 -7.34 8.48 9.38
N VAL A 90 -8.39 9.25 9.16
CA VAL A 90 -9.72 8.76 8.79
C VAL A 90 -10.04 9.23 7.39
N LYS A 91 -10.40 8.29 6.52
CA LYS A 91 -10.95 8.54 5.20
C LYS A 91 -12.44 8.25 5.23
N SER A 92 -13.25 9.26 4.94
CA SER A 92 -14.70 9.18 4.97
C SER A 92 -15.30 9.44 3.60
N ILE A 93 -16.28 8.66 3.19
CA ILE A 93 -17.06 8.89 1.99
C ILE A 93 -18.54 8.67 2.29
N LEU A 94 -19.41 9.51 1.70
CA LEU A 94 -20.85 9.38 1.79
C LEU A 94 -21.36 8.63 0.55
N PHE A 95 -22.31 7.72 0.75
CA PHE A 95 -23.03 7.07 -0.36
C PHE A 95 -24.46 6.74 0.04
N ASN A 96 -25.32 6.56 -0.96
CA ASN A 96 -26.71 6.18 -0.76
C ASN A 96 -26.86 4.68 -1.01
N TYR A 97 -27.49 3.99 -0.08
CA TYR A 97 -27.79 2.57 -0.20
C TYR A 97 -29.16 2.25 0.39
N MET A 98 -30.05 1.64 -0.38
CA MET A 98 -31.42 1.25 0.01
C MET A 98 -32.22 2.36 0.70
N GLY A 99 -32.06 3.60 0.25
CA GLY A 99 -32.76 4.77 0.81
C GLY A 99 -32.09 5.38 2.05
N HIS A 100 -30.99 4.80 2.53
CA HIS A 100 -30.20 5.33 3.64
C HIS A 100 -28.99 6.09 3.13
N ARG A 101 -28.63 7.15 3.83
CA ARG A 101 -27.38 7.88 3.61
C ARG A 101 -26.30 7.31 4.54
N LEU A 102 -25.38 6.57 3.98
CA LEU A 102 -24.35 5.88 4.74
C LEU A 102 -22.98 6.55 4.58
N ARG A 103 -22.25 6.65 5.69
CA ARG A 103 -20.86 7.06 5.74
C ARG A 103 -19.99 5.85 5.95
N LEU A 104 -19.11 5.57 4.98
CA LEU A 104 -18.02 4.62 5.11
C LEU A 104 -16.83 5.34 5.71
N GLU A 105 -16.28 4.81 6.79
CA GLU A 105 -15.02 5.28 7.37
C GLU A 105 -13.97 4.17 7.34
N ILE A 106 -12.77 4.54 6.89
CA ILE A 106 -11.58 3.70 6.89
C ILE A 106 -10.53 4.38 7.76
N LEU A 107 -10.09 3.70 8.81
CA LEU A 107 -9.10 4.21 9.75
C LEU A 107 -7.74 3.65 9.43
N TYR A 108 -6.76 4.53 9.40
CA TYR A 108 -5.37 4.22 9.14
C TYR A 108 -4.52 4.53 10.37
N ASN A 109 -3.68 3.59 10.74
CA ASN A 109 -2.63 3.88 11.71
C ASN A 109 -1.48 4.58 10.97
N PHE A 110 -1.30 5.86 11.22
CA PHE A 110 -0.32 6.71 10.51
C PHE A 110 1.10 6.11 10.51
N LYS A 111 1.52 5.52 11.63
CA LYS A 111 2.85 4.90 11.73
C LYS A 111 3.02 3.62 10.90
N GLU A 112 1.97 2.83 10.75
CA GLU A 112 2.02 1.59 9.97
C GLU A 112 2.06 1.88 8.47
N GLU A 113 1.25 2.83 8.00
CA GLU A 113 1.21 3.19 6.58
C GLU A 113 2.54 3.84 6.11
N GLU A 114 3.11 4.71 6.94
CA GLU A 114 4.42 5.32 6.66
C GLU A 114 5.53 4.27 6.67
N LEU A 115 5.50 3.33 7.62
CA LEU A 115 6.45 2.23 7.71
C LEU A 115 6.30 1.24 6.53
N GLU A 116 5.09 0.91 6.11
CA GLU A 116 4.83 0.09 4.93
C GLU A 116 5.31 0.78 3.64
N GLN A 117 5.07 2.08 3.50
CA GLN A 117 5.56 2.85 2.35
C GLN A 117 7.08 2.90 2.32
N GLN A 118 7.72 3.15 3.47
CA GLN A 118 9.18 3.14 3.58
C GLN A 118 9.75 1.76 3.29
N LYS A 119 9.14 0.69 3.81
CA LYS A 119 9.55 -0.69 3.54
C LYS A 119 9.45 -0.99 2.04
N LYS A 120 8.32 -0.70 1.41
CA LYS A 120 8.11 -0.90 -0.03
C LYS A 120 9.14 -0.12 -0.87
N TYR A 121 9.42 1.13 -0.48
CA TYR A 121 10.45 1.94 -1.15
C TYR A 121 11.84 1.33 -0.99
N LEU A 122 12.20 0.88 0.21
CA LEU A 122 13.49 0.22 0.47
C LEU A 122 13.61 -1.10 -0.29
N ASP A 123 12.55 -1.92 -0.30
CA ASP A 123 12.54 -3.19 -1.04
C ASP A 123 12.74 -2.96 -2.55
N GLN A 124 12.08 -1.96 -3.13
CA GLN A 124 12.29 -1.57 -4.52
C GLN A 124 13.72 -1.09 -4.80
N LYS A 125 14.30 -0.32 -3.89
CA LYS A 125 15.70 0.13 -3.99
C LYS A 125 16.69 -1.03 -3.87
N LEU A 126 16.46 -1.94 -2.93
CA LEU A 126 17.27 -3.14 -2.77
C LEU A 126 17.21 -4.04 -4.01
N GLU A 127 16.03 -4.22 -4.61
CA GLU A 127 15.89 -4.95 -5.87
C GLU A 127 16.68 -4.28 -7.01
N GLN A 128 16.60 -2.96 -7.13
CA GLN A 128 17.38 -2.22 -8.14
C GLN A 128 18.87 -2.45 -7.96
N ILE A 129 19.40 -2.29 -6.74
CA ILE A 129 20.83 -2.49 -6.44
C ILE A 129 21.24 -3.94 -6.68
N ARG A 130 20.42 -4.91 -6.30
CA ARG A 130 20.68 -6.33 -6.46
C ARG A 130 20.85 -6.75 -7.92
N TRP A 131 20.09 -6.14 -8.83
CA TRP A 131 20.03 -6.57 -10.23
C TRP A 131 20.91 -5.78 -11.19
N ILE A 132 21.56 -4.71 -10.73
CA ILE A 132 22.36 -3.82 -11.56
C ILE A 132 23.85 -4.08 -11.31
N ASP A 133 24.62 -4.09 -12.36
CA ASP A 133 26.06 -4.04 -12.30
C ASP A 133 26.54 -2.61 -12.04
N ASN A 134 27.34 -2.42 -11.00
CA ASN A 134 27.76 -1.08 -10.54
C ASN A 134 28.66 -0.35 -11.52
N LEU A 135 29.35 -1.08 -12.40
CA LEU A 135 30.25 -0.49 -13.37
C LEU A 135 29.52 0.00 -14.61
N THR A 136 28.63 -0.82 -15.14
CA THR A 136 28.00 -0.59 -16.44
C THR A 136 26.60 -0.03 -16.35
N GLY A 137 25.93 -0.14 -15.20
CA GLY A 137 24.52 0.21 -15.03
C GLY A 137 23.55 -0.75 -15.76
N LEU A 138 24.07 -1.84 -16.33
CA LEU A 138 23.25 -2.89 -16.95
C LEU A 138 22.82 -3.93 -15.91
N TYR A 139 21.98 -4.87 -16.34
CA TYR A 139 21.65 -6.02 -15.50
C TYR A 139 22.88 -6.91 -15.25
N ASN A 140 23.03 -7.33 -13.98
CA ASN A 140 24.11 -8.21 -13.59
C ASN A 140 23.80 -9.69 -13.91
N ARG A 141 24.77 -10.57 -13.63
CA ARG A 141 24.65 -12.02 -13.86
C ARG A 141 23.50 -12.68 -13.11
N GLU A 142 23.17 -12.19 -11.90
CA GLU A 142 22.05 -12.74 -11.12
C GLU A 142 20.70 -12.45 -11.79
N LYS A 143 20.53 -11.22 -12.31
CA LYS A 143 19.31 -10.87 -13.06
C LYS A 143 19.19 -11.68 -14.35
N TYR A 144 20.27 -11.89 -15.06
CA TYR A 144 20.31 -12.76 -16.24
C TYR A 144 19.83 -14.19 -15.89
N SER A 145 20.36 -14.78 -14.82
CA SER A 145 19.96 -16.13 -14.37
C SER A 145 18.48 -16.20 -13.96
N SER A 146 17.96 -15.14 -13.34
CA SER A 146 16.54 -15.02 -12.99
C SER A 146 15.66 -14.95 -14.24
N LEU A 147 16.06 -14.16 -15.25
CA LEU A 147 15.33 -14.05 -16.52
C LEU A 147 15.27 -15.38 -17.27
N LEU A 148 16.37 -16.16 -17.28
CA LEU A 148 16.36 -17.49 -17.89
C LEU A 148 15.32 -18.42 -17.22
N LYS A 149 15.27 -18.43 -15.90
CA LYS A 149 14.26 -19.21 -15.16
C LYS A 149 12.83 -18.75 -15.48
N ASP A 150 12.62 -17.45 -15.61
CA ASP A 150 11.32 -16.90 -16.00
C ASP A 150 10.90 -17.33 -17.40
N ILE A 151 11.84 -17.34 -18.36
CA ILE A 151 11.61 -17.81 -19.73
C ILE A 151 11.19 -19.28 -19.74
N GLU A 152 11.90 -20.13 -18.99
CA GLU A 152 11.58 -21.56 -18.84
C GLU A 152 10.20 -21.77 -18.20
N THR A 153 9.92 -21.07 -17.09
CA THR A 153 8.67 -21.20 -16.34
C THR A 153 7.46 -20.72 -17.13
N LYS A 154 7.61 -19.61 -17.87
CA LYS A 154 6.53 -19.03 -18.69
C LYS A 154 6.42 -19.71 -20.07
N LYS A 155 7.27 -20.70 -20.36
CA LYS A 155 7.30 -21.44 -21.63
C LYS A 155 7.36 -20.53 -22.86
N ILE A 156 8.17 -19.48 -22.80
CA ILE A 156 8.36 -18.55 -23.92
C ILE A 156 9.08 -19.31 -25.03
N ARG A 157 8.45 -19.41 -26.21
CA ARG A 157 8.92 -20.29 -27.30
C ARG A 157 9.86 -19.62 -28.29
N GLN A 158 9.85 -18.30 -28.36
CA GLN A 158 10.69 -17.55 -29.31
C GLN A 158 11.43 -16.44 -28.57
N ILE A 159 12.74 -16.55 -28.49
CA ILE A 159 13.68 -15.58 -27.94
C ILE A 159 14.84 -15.42 -28.88
N GLY A 160 15.35 -14.20 -29.03
CA GLY A 160 16.61 -13.91 -29.66
C GLY A 160 17.68 -13.67 -28.59
N ILE A 161 18.86 -14.25 -28.76
CA ILE A 161 19.98 -14.02 -27.86
C ILE A 161 21.07 -13.36 -28.68
N VAL A 162 21.62 -12.25 -28.17
CA VAL A 162 22.79 -11.58 -28.71
C VAL A 162 23.86 -11.63 -27.63
N ASP A 163 25.00 -12.26 -27.97
CA ASP A 163 26.19 -12.30 -27.14
C ASP A 163 27.23 -11.33 -27.69
N MET A 164 27.79 -10.49 -26.84
CA MET A 164 28.79 -9.49 -27.21
C MET A 164 29.97 -9.55 -26.25
N ASP A 165 31.18 -9.57 -26.79
CA ASP A 165 32.42 -9.53 -26.03
C ASP A 165 33.30 -8.36 -26.48
N ILE A 166 34.12 -7.86 -25.56
CA ILE A 166 35.05 -6.76 -25.81
C ILE A 166 36.40 -7.34 -26.15
N ASN A 167 36.77 -7.25 -27.44
CA ASN A 167 38.05 -7.73 -27.92
C ASN A 167 39.22 -6.96 -27.28
N GLY A 168 40.22 -7.71 -26.83
CA GLY A 168 41.45 -7.13 -26.30
C GLY A 168 41.39 -6.51 -24.90
N LEU A 169 40.26 -6.63 -24.17
CA LEU A 169 40.12 -6.09 -22.81
C LEU A 169 41.23 -6.61 -21.88
N ARG A 170 41.58 -7.88 -21.97
CA ARG A 170 42.66 -8.48 -21.17
C ARG A 170 44.02 -7.81 -21.42
N ASN A 171 44.32 -7.48 -22.68
CA ASN A 171 45.56 -6.80 -23.07
C ASN A 171 45.56 -5.34 -22.57
N ILE A 172 44.45 -4.65 -22.62
CA ILE A 172 44.29 -3.29 -22.10
C ILE A 172 44.50 -3.28 -20.58
N ASN A 173 43.91 -4.22 -19.85
CA ASN A 173 44.11 -4.37 -18.43
C ASN A 173 45.59 -4.64 -18.06
N ALA A 174 46.24 -5.47 -18.82
CA ALA A 174 47.67 -5.80 -18.61
C ALA A 174 48.61 -4.62 -18.89
N THR A 175 48.27 -3.80 -19.89
CA THR A 175 49.17 -2.70 -20.33
C THR A 175 48.87 -1.36 -19.74
N LYS A 176 47.57 -1.05 -19.46
CA LYS A 176 47.10 0.25 -19.01
C LYS A 176 46.39 0.21 -17.62
N GLY A 177 46.33 -0.96 -17.00
CA GLY A 177 45.72 -1.19 -15.73
C GLY A 177 44.19 -1.33 -15.77
N TYR A 178 43.61 -1.88 -14.71
CA TYR A 178 42.18 -2.19 -14.62
C TYR A 178 41.27 -0.95 -14.73
N GLN A 179 41.71 0.20 -14.20
CA GLN A 179 40.92 1.45 -14.34
C GLN A 179 40.68 1.88 -15.78
N SER A 180 41.66 1.55 -16.68
CA SER A 180 41.50 1.86 -18.09
C SER A 180 40.59 0.84 -18.80
N GLY A 181 40.63 -0.41 -18.36
CA GLY A 181 39.72 -1.44 -18.85
C GLY A 181 38.29 -1.22 -18.46
N ASP A 182 38.04 -0.74 -17.23
CA ASP A 182 36.70 -0.46 -16.71
C ASP A 182 35.99 0.68 -17.47
N ARG A 183 36.74 1.62 -18.03
CA ARG A 183 36.17 2.71 -18.85
C ARG A 183 35.56 2.25 -20.17
N ILE A 184 36.02 1.12 -20.69
CA ILE A 184 35.58 0.62 -22.00
C ILE A 184 34.13 0.12 -21.95
N PRO A 185 33.76 -0.82 -21.06
CA PRO A 185 32.36 -1.24 -20.94
C PRO A 185 31.41 -0.07 -20.74
N VAL A 186 31.78 0.89 -19.89
CA VAL A 186 30.99 2.09 -19.62
C VAL A 186 30.74 2.91 -20.88
N SER A 187 31.77 3.10 -21.73
CA SER A 187 31.60 3.87 -22.96
C SER A 187 30.65 3.20 -23.96
N TYR A 188 30.59 1.86 -24.01
CA TYR A 188 29.67 1.12 -24.87
C TYR A 188 28.23 1.11 -24.37
N THR A 189 28.01 1.15 -23.05
CA THR A 189 26.67 1.15 -22.44
C THR A 189 25.97 2.51 -22.52
N HIS A 190 26.74 3.58 -22.72
CA HIS A 190 26.21 4.94 -22.86
C HIS A 190 26.07 5.42 -24.31
N LEU A 191 26.36 4.57 -25.30
CA LEU A 191 26.03 4.86 -26.70
C LEU A 191 24.52 4.72 -26.90
N ARG A 192 23.84 5.85 -26.93
CA ARG A 192 22.44 5.98 -27.37
C ARG A 192 22.40 6.43 -28.82
#